data_685350e709c9ec961ce519ffde42a858
#
_entry.id   685350e709c9ec961ce519ffde42a858
#
_cell.length_a   1.000
_cell.length_b   1.000
_cell.length_c   1.000
_cell.angle_alpha   90.00
_cell.angle_beta   90.00
_cell.angle_gamma   90.00
#
_symmetry.space_group_name_H-M   'P 1'
#
loop_
_entity.id
_entity.type
_entity.pdbx_description
1 polymer ?
#
loop_
_entity_poly.entity_id
_entity_poly.type
_entity_poly.pdbx_seq_one_letter_code
_entity_poly.pdbx_strand_id
1 'polypeptide(L)'
;MERELACEIVKDLLPLYVDGMVSDVSKKSIENHLENCTECNEIYHNMAYHLEMETLPTEVSDIKRFLKKTKKMYLLYGLGSLSFIAILVCLIVDLAVNKGITWSLIVGSSCLFADALIYALSTCKKNKGCIAMAVISIGMFVLLSVIQITRYYLIGTGTVWLFRYGLPILLLWLLVLWLPVLTRVFLKWNIWDCIAWFLLLVIIGNYVTKLIIGDYVWNDVLHMQGFIGNALGEVIGIIVFGLIGRIKKWRK
;
A
#
# COMPACT_ATOMS: atom_id res chain seq x y z
N MET A 1 -58.65 -30.67 -24.74
CA MET A 1 -58.68 -31.20 -23.37
C MET A 1 -57.34 -30.90 -22.76
N GLU A 2 -57.18 -29.74 -22.17
CA GLU A 2 -55.99 -29.40 -21.39
C GLU A 2 -56.05 -30.26 -20.12
N ARG A 3 -54.97 -31.04 -19.86
CA ARG A 3 -54.86 -31.80 -18.62
C ARG A 3 -54.53 -30.81 -17.52
N GLU A 4 -55.46 -30.60 -16.60
CA GLU A 4 -55.15 -29.88 -15.37
C GLU A 4 -54.00 -30.62 -14.63
N LEU A 5 -52.92 -29.91 -14.34
CA LEU A 5 -51.81 -30.45 -13.55
C LEU A 5 -52.27 -30.63 -12.10
N ALA A 6 -51.96 -31.76 -11.49
CA ALA A 6 -52.22 -31.98 -10.08
C ALA A 6 -51.36 -31.02 -9.23
N CYS A 7 -51.90 -30.54 -8.10
CA CYS A 7 -51.17 -29.60 -7.21
C CYS A 7 -49.79 -30.09 -6.79
N GLU A 8 -49.61 -31.41 -6.59
CA GLU A 8 -48.30 -31.99 -6.23
C GLU A 8 -47.25 -31.77 -7.33
N ILE A 9 -47.65 -31.96 -8.61
CA ILE A 9 -46.76 -31.75 -9.75
C ILE A 9 -46.40 -30.26 -9.88
N VAL A 10 -47.35 -29.37 -9.64
CA VAL A 10 -47.12 -27.92 -9.70
C VAL A 10 -46.18 -27.51 -8.59
N LYS A 11 -46.37 -28.01 -7.36
CA LYS A 11 -45.45 -27.72 -6.21
C LYS A 11 -44.02 -28.15 -6.49
N ASP A 12 -43.82 -29.30 -7.16
CA ASP A 12 -42.47 -29.77 -7.53
C ASP A 12 -41.84 -28.94 -8.64
N LEU A 13 -42.63 -28.35 -9.53
CA LEU A 13 -42.17 -27.53 -10.65
C LEU A 13 -42.03 -26.05 -10.28
N LEU A 14 -42.66 -25.57 -9.20
CA LEU A 14 -42.60 -24.17 -8.77
C LEU A 14 -41.18 -23.61 -8.58
N PRO A 15 -40.23 -24.32 -7.97
CA PRO A 15 -38.84 -23.80 -7.85
C PRO A 15 -38.21 -23.56 -9.23
N LEU A 16 -38.36 -24.50 -10.16
CA LEU A 16 -37.85 -24.39 -11.53
C LEU A 16 -38.58 -23.30 -12.33
N TYR A 17 -39.85 -23.08 -12.05
CA TYR A 17 -40.64 -22.02 -12.67
C TYR A 17 -40.19 -20.63 -12.22
N VAL A 18 -39.93 -20.46 -10.92
CA VAL A 18 -39.41 -19.21 -10.33
C VAL A 18 -38.02 -18.89 -10.86
N ASP A 19 -37.18 -19.92 -11.05
CA ASP A 19 -35.84 -19.77 -11.63
C ASP A 19 -35.82 -19.59 -13.15
N GLY A 20 -37.01 -19.65 -13.81
CA GLY A 20 -37.10 -19.49 -15.26
C GLY A 20 -36.57 -20.67 -16.07
N MET A 21 -36.42 -21.86 -15.45
CA MET A 21 -35.82 -23.06 -16.05
C MET A 21 -36.84 -24.05 -16.63
N VAL A 22 -38.12 -23.70 -16.70
CA VAL A 22 -39.17 -24.53 -17.27
C VAL A 22 -39.38 -24.27 -18.76
N SER A 23 -39.84 -25.31 -19.52
CA SER A 23 -40.20 -25.14 -20.92
C SER A 23 -41.44 -24.27 -21.09
N ASP A 24 -41.63 -23.63 -22.26
CA ASP A 24 -42.77 -22.76 -22.54
C ASP A 24 -44.13 -23.50 -22.39
N VAL A 25 -44.16 -24.78 -22.70
CA VAL A 25 -45.37 -25.62 -22.55
C VAL A 25 -45.71 -25.82 -21.08
N SER A 26 -44.70 -26.15 -20.25
CA SER A 26 -44.88 -26.34 -18.80
C SER A 26 -45.20 -25.01 -18.12
N LYS A 27 -44.61 -23.91 -18.56
CA LYS A 27 -44.87 -22.55 -18.06
C LYS A 27 -46.34 -22.20 -18.19
N LYS A 28 -46.91 -22.37 -19.40
CA LYS A 28 -48.33 -22.07 -19.66
C LYS A 28 -49.27 -22.93 -18.81
N SER A 29 -48.92 -24.20 -18.59
CA SER A 29 -49.72 -25.12 -17.77
C SER A 29 -49.66 -24.77 -16.28
N ILE A 30 -48.51 -24.32 -15.78
CA ILE A 30 -48.33 -23.84 -14.40
C ILE A 30 -49.10 -22.53 -14.20
N GLU A 31 -48.99 -21.56 -15.12
CA GLU A 31 -49.71 -20.28 -15.05
C GLU A 31 -51.24 -20.51 -14.97
N ASN A 32 -51.80 -21.39 -15.82
CA ASN A 32 -53.20 -21.71 -15.79
C ASN A 32 -53.63 -22.37 -14.47
N HIS A 33 -52.78 -23.21 -13.87
CA HIS A 33 -53.05 -23.80 -12.56
C HIS A 33 -53.00 -22.75 -11.43
N LEU A 34 -52.01 -21.83 -11.45
CA LEU A 34 -51.87 -20.77 -10.45
C LEU A 34 -53.06 -19.80 -10.45
N GLU A 35 -53.70 -19.56 -11.60
CA GLU A 35 -54.90 -18.74 -11.69
C GLU A 35 -56.11 -19.40 -10.99
N ASN A 36 -56.17 -20.76 -10.95
CA ASN A 36 -57.30 -21.51 -10.43
C ASN A 36 -57.06 -22.13 -9.05
N CYS A 37 -55.83 -22.13 -8.52
CA CYS A 37 -55.47 -22.74 -7.25
C CYS A 37 -54.84 -21.73 -6.30
N THR A 38 -55.56 -21.31 -5.27
CA THR A 38 -55.10 -20.33 -4.27
C THR A 38 -53.92 -20.82 -3.44
N GLU A 39 -53.90 -22.12 -3.11
CA GLU A 39 -52.80 -22.71 -2.31
C GLU A 39 -51.46 -22.68 -3.06
N CYS A 40 -51.44 -23.11 -4.32
CA CYS A 40 -50.23 -23.08 -5.13
C CYS A 40 -49.79 -21.65 -5.45
N ASN A 41 -50.70 -20.73 -5.62
CA ASN A 41 -50.42 -19.32 -5.84
C ASN A 41 -49.79 -18.66 -4.61
N GLU A 42 -50.22 -18.99 -3.40
CA GLU A 42 -49.63 -18.50 -2.17
C GLU A 42 -48.20 -19.03 -2.00
N ILE A 43 -47.95 -20.31 -2.30
CA ILE A 43 -46.59 -20.89 -2.27
C ILE A 43 -45.70 -20.20 -3.31
N TYR A 44 -46.19 -19.93 -4.52
CA TYR A 44 -45.46 -19.20 -5.55
C TYR A 44 -45.05 -17.79 -5.08
N HIS A 45 -46.01 -17.02 -4.53
CA HIS A 45 -45.70 -15.68 -4.02
C HIS A 45 -44.68 -15.68 -2.90
N ASN A 46 -44.74 -16.65 -2.00
CA ASN A 46 -43.74 -16.78 -0.94
C ASN A 46 -42.35 -17.12 -1.50
N MET A 47 -42.26 -18.02 -2.48
CA MET A 47 -40.98 -18.35 -3.14
C MET A 47 -40.45 -17.16 -3.94
N ALA A 48 -41.27 -16.49 -4.72
CA ALA A 48 -40.88 -15.31 -5.50
C ALA A 48 -40.40 -14.14 -4.60
N TYR A 49 -41.08 -13.91 -3.47
CA TYR A 49 -40.67 -12.89 -2.48
C TYR A 49 -39.31 -13.19 -1.88
N HIS A 50 -39.00 -14.46 -1.56
CA HIS A 50 -37.68 -14.84 -1.08
C HIS A 50 -36.60 -14.64 -2.14
N LEU A 51 -36.89 -14.91 -3.40
CA LEU A 51 -35.96 -14.67 -4.51
C LEU A 51 -35.72 -13.17 -4.77
N GLU A 52 -36.77 -12.34 -4.71
CA GLU A 52 -36.60 -10.88 -4.82
C GLU A 52 -35.78 -10.29 -3.67
N MET A 53 -35.88 -10.83 -2.45
CA MET A 53 -35.00 -10.42 -1.32
C MET A 53 -33.57 -10.91 -1.49
N GLU A 54 -33.34 -12.06 -2.13
CA GLU A 54 -31.99 -12.62 -2.37
C GLU A 54 -31.31 -12.00 -3.61
N THR A 55 -32.11 -11.55 -4.59
CA THR A 55 -31.67 -10.80 -5.77
C THR A 55 -31.72 -9.29 -5.59
N LEU A 56 -31.60 -8.77 -4.36
CA LEU A 56 -31.25 -7.38 -4.18
C LEU A 56 -30.04 -7.09 -5.08
N PRO A 57 -30.10 -6.10 -6.00
CA PRO A 57 -29.02 -5.84 -6.92
C PRO A 57 -27.79 -5.50 -6.08
N THR A 58 -26.94 -6.50 -5.87
CA THR A 58 -25.58 -6.26 -5.41
C THR A 58 -24.99 -5.42 -6.53
N GLU A 59 -25.01 -4.10 -6.36
CA GLU A 59 -24.53 -3.18 -7.39
C GLU A 59 -23.18 -3.71 -7.86
N VAL A 60 -23.00 -3.82 -9.15
CA VAL A 60 -21.73 -4.26 -9.77
C VAL A 60 -20.54 -3.49 -9.17
N SER A 61 -20.79 -2.30 -8.63
CA SER A 61 -19.86 -1.47 -7.86
C SER A 61 -19.43 -2.14 -6.55
N ASP A 62 -20.32 -2.81 -5.82
CA ASP A 62 -20.01 -3.43 -4.52
C ASP A 62 -19.23 -4.73 -4.71
N ILE A 63 -19.56 -5.52 -5.73
CA ILE A 63 -18.76 -6.69 -6.11
C ILE A 63 -17.35 -6.27 -6.52
N LYS A 64 -17.20 -5.24 -7.36
CA LYS A 64 -15.89 -4.69 -7.75
C LYS A 64 -15.11 -4.16 -6.54
N ARG A 65 -15.78 -3.52 -5.60
CA ARG A 65 -15.17 -3.01 -4.36
C ARG A 65 -14.71 -4.17 -3.46
N PHE A 66 -15.53 -5.20 -3.32
CA PHE A 66 -15.21 -6.40 -2.56
C PHE A 66 -14.00 -7.13 -3.17
N LEU A 67 -14.01 -7.41 -4.48
CA LEU A 67 -12.91 -8.05 -5.19
C LEU A 67 -11.60 -7.24 -5.07
N LYS A 68 -11.67 -5.91 -5.18
CA LYS A 68 -10.50 -5.04 -5.00
C LYS A 68 -9.95 -5.08 -3.57
N LYS A 69 -10.82 -5.14 -2.57
CA LYS A 69 -10.43 -5.26 -1.15
C LYS A 69 -9.78 -6.61 -0.88
N THR A 70 -10.39 -7.68 -1.38
CA THR A 70 -9.94 -9.07 -1.23
C THR A 70 -8.58 -9.26 -1.90
N LYS A 71 -8.42 -8.85 -3.18
CA LYS A 71 -7.13 -8.89 -3.90
C LYS A 71 -6.03 -8.15 -3.15
N LYS A 72 -6.34 -6.99 -2.56
CA LYS A 72 -5.39 -6.22 -1.77
C LYS A 72 -4.96 -6.96 -0.49
N MET A 73 -5.90 -7.60 0.20
CA MET A 73 -5.59 -8.39 1.40
C MET A 73 -4.69 -9.58 1.06
N TYR A 74 -5.00 -10.34 0.01
CA TYR A 74 -4.16 -11.47 -0.43
C TYR A 74 -2.75 -11.01 -0.81
N LEU A 75 -2.61 -9.87 -1.47
CA LEU A 75 -1.30 -9.31 -1.81
C LEU A 75 -0.50 -8.94 -0.55
N LEU A 76 -1.14 -8.34 0.46
CA LEU A 76 -0.48 -8.01 1.73
C LEU A 76 -0.05 -9.27 2.50
N TYR A 77 -0.92 -10.27 2.59
CA TYR A 77 -0.56 -11.55 3.23
C TYR A 77 0.54 -12.28 2.47
N GLY A 78 0.51 -12.26 1.13
CA GLY A 78 1.56 -12.84 0.29
C GLY A 78 2.92 -12.17 0.49
N LEU A 79 2.96 -10.84 0.57
CA LEU A 79 4.19 -10.10 0.86
C LEU A 79 4.69 -10.40 2.28
N GLY A 80 3.83 -10.36 3.27
CA GLY A 80 4.20 -10.68 4.65
C GLY A 80 4.71 -12.11 4.83
N SER A 81 4.11 -13.09 4.15
CA SER A 81 4.60 -14.48 4.18
C SER A 81 5.97 -14.62 3.51
N LEU A 82 6.21 -13.89 2.42
CA LEU A 82 7.52 -13.88 1.74
C LEU A 82 8.59 -13.25 2.63
N SER A 83 8.29 -12.13 3.29
CA SER A 83 9.19 -11.49 4.27
C SER A 83 9.48 -12.42 5.44
N PHE A 84 8.48 -13.12 5.95
CA PHE A 84 8.65 -14.09 7.05
C PHE A 84 9.59 -15.23 6.65
N ILE A 85 9.41 -15.80 5.46
CA ILE A 85 10.30 -16.86 4.94
C ILE A 85 11.73 -16.33 4.79
N ALA A 86 11.90 -15.12 4.24
CA ALA A 86 13.22 -14.51 4.09
C ALA A 86 13.92 -14.30 5.44
N ILE A 87 13.22 -13.80 6.45
CA ILE A 87 13.75 -13.63 7.80
C ILE A 87 14.17 -14.99 8.39
N LEU A 88 13.32 -16.00 8.25
CA LEU A 88 13.57 -17.34 8.78
C LEU A 88 14.82 -17.98 8.13
N VAL A 89 14.96 -17.90 6.82
CA VAL A 89 16.13 -18.38 6.08
C VAL A 89 17.39 -17.65 6.53
N CYS A 90 17.37 -16.31 6.62
CA CYS A 90 18.51 -15.52 7.07
C CYS A 90 18.92 -15.88 8.50
N LEU A 91 17.95 -16.12 9.39
CA LEU A 91 18.20 -16.51 10.78
C LEU A 91 18.84 -17.90 10.87
N ILE A 92 18.35 -18.88 10.09
CA ILE A 92 18.94 -20.22 10.04
C ILE A 92 20.37 -20.17 9.53
N VAL A 93 20.63 -19.42 8.47
CA VAL A 93 21.98 -19.27 7.90
C VAL A 93 22.93 -18.57 8.89
N ASP A 94 22.46 -17.52 9.56
CA ASP A 94 23.25 -16.77 10.56
C ASP A 94 23.63 -17.68 11.75
N LEU A 95 22.68 -18.45 12.26
CA LEU A 95 22.91 -19.43 13.34
C LEU A 95 23.88 -20.56 12.90
N ALA A 96 23.77 -21.02 11.65
CA ALA A 96 24.63 -22.10 11.14
C ALA A 96 26.07 -21.64 10.92
N VAL A 97 26.27 -20.40 10.41
CA VAL A 97 27.59 -19.86 10.07
C VAL A 97 28.25 -19.20 11.28
N ASN A 98 27.54 -18.32 11.96
CA ASN A 98 28.10 -17.46 13.03
C ASN A 98 27.84 -18.03 14.44
N LYS A 99 27.09 -19.12 14.56
CA LYS A 99 26.66 -19.73 15.84
C LYS A 99 25.95 -18.73 16.79
N GLY A 100 25.36 -17.70 16.23
CA GLY A 100 24.66 -16.64 16.95
C GLY A 100 23.83 -15.77 16.02
N ILE A 101 23.00 -14.91 16.60
CA ILE A 101 22.19 -13.95 15.86
C ILE A 101 23.03 -12.68 15.66
N THR A 102 23.43 -12.40 14.42
CA THR A 102 24.29 -11.24 14.09
C THR A 102 23.65 -10.37 13.01
N TRP A 103 23.98 -10.58 11.75
CA TRP A 103 23.48 -9.78 10.63
C TRP A 103 22.00 -10.05 10.32
N SER A 104 21.45 -11.20 10.73
CA SER A 104 20.04 -11.54 10.53
C SER A 104 19.10 -10.55 11.22
N LEU A 105 19.51 -9.90 12.32
CA LEU A 105 18.73 -8.83 12.95
C LEU A 105 18.57 -7.61 12.05
N ILE A 106 19.61 -7.26 11.27
CA ILE A 106 19.55 -6.14 10.33
C ILE A 106 18.59 -6.44 9.19
N VAL A 107 18.65 -7.67 8.64
CA VAL A 107 17.73 -8.10 7.60
C VAL A 107 16.30 -8.16 8.12
N GLY A 108 16.08 -8.75 9.29
CA GLY A 108 14.77 -8.85 9.93
C GLY A 108 14.14 -7.47 10.17
N SER A 109 14.90 -6.53 10.73
CA SER A 109 14.40 -5.17 10.97
C SER A 109 14.10 -4.43 9.66
N SER A 110 14.87 -4.66 8.60
CA SER A 110 14.64 -4.06 7.27
C SER A 110 13.38 -4.61 6.62
N CYS A 111 13.13 -5.92 6.68
CA CYS A 111 11.91 -6.54 6.18
C CYS A 111 10.67 -6.02 6.95
N LEU A 112 10.72 -6.00 8.28
CA LEU A 112 9.63 -5.48 9.10
C LEU A 112 9.33 -4.01 8.82
N PHE A 113 10.37 -3.20 8.59
CA PHE A 113 10.20 -1.80 8.20
C PHE A 113 9.52 -1.66 6.84
N ALA A 114 9.93 -2.44 5.84
CA ALA A 114 9.31 -2.46 4.52
C ALA A 114 7.84 -2.89 4.60
N ASP A 115 7.53 -3.95 5.35
CA ASP A 115 6.17 -4.43 5.55
C ASP A 115 5.29 -3.39 6.27
N ALA A 116 5.81 -2.73 7.29
CA ALA A 116 5.12 -1.65 8.01
C ALA A 116 4.80 -0.47 7.07
N LEU A 117 5.73 -0.09 6.19
CA LEU A 117 5.53 0.97 5.21
C LEU A 117 4.46 0.58 4.18
N ILE A 118 4.53 -0.62 3.63
CA ILE A 118 3.54 -1.14 2.68
C ILE A 118 2.16 -1.21 3.33
N TYR A 119 2.07 -1.69 4.57
CA TYR A 119 0.83 -1.76 5.33
C TYR A 119 0.25 -0.37 5.58
N ALA A 120 1.05 0.59 6.05
CA ALA A 120 0.62 1.97 6.30
C ALA A 120 0.09 2.65 5.03
N LEU A 121 0.82 2.56 3.91
CA LEU A 121 0.40 3.10 2.61
C LEU A 121 -0.87 2.45 2.07
N SER A 122 -1.04 1.17 2.38
CA SER A 122 -2.18 0.40 1.89
C SER A 122 -3.45 0.63 2.69
N THR A 123 -3.36 0.82 4.00
CA THR A 123 -4.51 0.88 4.91
C THR A 123 -5.01 2.31 5.09
N CYS A 124 -4.10 3.29 5.20
CA CYS A 124 -4.46 4.67 5.44
C CYS A 124 -5.00 5.34 4.17
N LYS A 125 -6.24 5.83 4.23
CA LYS A 125 -6.87 6.58 3.11
C LYS A 125 -6.65 8.08 3.22
N LYS A 126 -6.63 8.62 4.44
CA LYS A 126 -6.49 10.05 4.73
C LYS A 126 -5.05 10.35 5.15
N ASN A 127 -4.48 11.43 4.64
CA ASN A 127 -3.11 11.89 4.98
C ASN A 127 -2.00 10.84 4.75
N LYS A 128 -2.08 10.07 3.67
CA LYS A 128 -1.11 9.01 3.32
C LYS A 128 0.35 9.50 3.37
N GLY A 129 0.61 10.73 2.91
CA GLY A 129 1.95 11.30 2.91
C GLY A 129 2.52 11.49 4.31
N CYS A 130 1.75 12.07 5.22
CA CYS A 130 2.20 12.30 6.60
C CYS A 130 2.43 10.98 7.35
N ILE A 131 1.54 10.00 7.15
CA ILE A 131 1.66 8.68 7.81
C ILE A 131 2.86 7.92 7.27
N ALA A 132 3.07 7.92 5.94
CA ALA A 132 4.24 7.32 5.33
C ALA A 132 5.53 7.96 5.87
N MET A 133 5.57 9.28 5.97
CA MET A 133 6.71 10.01 6.52
C MET A 133 6.97 9.69 7.99
N ALA A 134 5.92 9.56 8.81
CA ALA A 134 6.05 9.14 10.20
C ALA A 134 6.64 7.72 10.32
N VAL A 135 6.12 6.77 9.53
CA VAL A 135 6.64 5.39 9.49
C VAL A 135 8.10 5.37 9.03
N ILE A 136 8.45 6.14 7.99
CA ILE A 136 9.85 6.26 7.52
C ILE A 136 10.74 6.81 8.63
N SER A 137 10.32 7.88 9.33
CA SER A 137 11.10 8.52 10.38
C SER A 137 11.41 7.55 11.53
N ILE A 138 10.39 6.86 12.02
CA ILE A 138 10.53 5.89 13.11
C ILE A 138 11.31 4.66 12.64
N GLY A 139 11.00 4.13 11.47
CA GLY A 139 11.65 2.94 10.92
C GLY A 139 13.14 3.15 10.67
N MET A 140 13.53 4.29 10.12
CA MET A 140 14.95 4.64 9.90
C MET A 140 15.72 4.77 11.22
N PHE A 141 15.10 5.39 12.24
CA PHE A 141 15.72 5.47 13.56
C PHE A 141 15.93 4.09 14.18
N VAL A 142 14.90 3.23 14.14
CA VAL A 142 14.99 1.85 14.65
C VAL A 142 16.04 1.06 13.90
N LEU A 143 16.06 1.15 12.57
CA LEU A 143 17.01 0.42 11.73
C LEU A 143 18.47 0.82 12.03
N LEU A 144 18.76 2.12 12.13
CA LEU A 144 20.11 2.59 12.50
C LEU A 144 20.51 2.14 13.92
N SER A 145 19.56 2.12 14.85
CA SER A 145 19.79 1.63 16.21
C SER A 145 20.11 0.12 16.22
N VAL A 146 19.39 -0.68 15.43
CA VAL A 146 19.66 -2.13 15.27
C VAL A 146 21.04 -2.36 14.67
N ILE A 147 21.43 -1.60 13.64
CA ILE A 147 22.77 -1.68 13.03
C ILE A 147 23.85 -1.35 14.06
N GLN A 148 23.66 -0.31 14.87
CA GLN A 148 24.62 0.07 15.92
C GLN A 148 24.75 -1.02 16.97
N ILE A 149 23.63 -1.56 17.45
CA ILE A 149 23.59 -2.64 18.45
C ILE A 149 24.29 -3.88 17.91
N THR A 150 23.94 -4.30 16.70
CA THR A 150 24.53 -5.48 16.05
C THR A 150 26.04 -5.35 15.91
N ARG A 151 26.53 -4.23 15.40
CA ARG A 151 27.96 -4.02 15.20
C ARG A 151 28.74 -3.89 16.52
N TYR A 152 28.18 -3.21 17.49
CA TYR A 152 28.86 -2.92 18.74
C TYR A 152 28.86 -4.13 19.69
N TYR A 153 27.69 -4.73 19.94
CA TYR A 153 27.53 -5.78 20.95
C TYR A 153 27.69 -7.19 20.39
N LEU A 154 27.21 -7.48 19.18
CA LEU A 154 27.18 -8.84 18.65
C LEU A 154 28.41 -9.19 17.83
N ILE A 155 28.92 -8.26 17.02
CA ILE A 155 30.09 -8.48 16.18
C ILE A 155 31.37 -8.04 16.89
N GLY A 156 31.28 -7.13 17.86
CA GLY A 156 32.42 -6.64 18.65
C GLY A 156 33.39 -5.72 17.88
N THR A 157 33.05 -5.32 16.67
CA THR A 157 33.92 -4.52 15.78
C THR A 157 33.52 -3.05 15.67
N GLY A 158 32.46 -2.65 16.38
CA GLY A 158 31.80 -1.37 16.16
C GLY A 158 32.34 -0.24 17.05
N THR A 159 32.59 0.91 16.46
CA THR A 159 32.66 2.19 17.17
C THR A 159 31.26 2.76 17.37
N VAL A 160 31.07 3.60 18.40
CA VAL A 160 29.75 4.27 18.63
C VAL A 160 29.64 5.43 17.64
N TRP A 161 29.26 5.10 16.39
CA TRP A 161 29.14 6.08 15.30
C TRP A 161 27.74 6.70 15.23
N LEU A 162 26.71 6.04 15.81
CA LEU A 162 25.31 6.47 15.70
C LEU A 162 25.13 7.89 16.24
N PHE A 163 25.62 8.18 17.44
CA PHE A 163 25.47 9.51 18.04
C PHE A 163 26.34 10.57 17.39
N ARG A 164 27.55 10.19 16.92
CA ARG A 164 28.49 11.14 16.31
C ARG A 164 28.14 11.54 14.89
N TYR A 165 27.70 10.58 14.07
CA TYR A 165 27.43 10.79 12.64
C TYR A 165 26.01 10.39 12.25
N GLY A 166 25.54 9.22 12.68
CA GLY A 166 24.28 8.65 12.23
C GLY A 166 23.06 9.49 12.60
N LEU A 167 22.97 9.93 13.84
CA LEU A 167 21.84 10.72 14.34
C LEU A 167 21.80 12.14 13.73
N PRO A 168 22.88 12.92 13.68
CA PRO A 168 22.87 14.22 13.01
C PRO A 168 22.49 14.13 11.53
N ILE A 169 23.02 13.14 10.81
CA ILE A 169 22.70 12.92 9.40
C ILE A 169 21.24 12.50 9.25
N LEU A 170 20.74 11.59 10.10
CA LEU A 170 19.33 11.16 10.07
C LEU A 170 18.39 12.35 10.29
N LEU A 171 18.63 13.18 11.32
CA LEU A 171 17.81 14.35 11.62
C LEU A 171 17.82 15.36 10.48
N LEU A 172 18.99 15.62 9.88
CA LEU A 172 19.11 16.47 8.70
C LEU A 172 18.25 15.95 7.54
N TRP A 173 18.36 14.67 7.19
CA TRP A 173 17.60 14.10 6.08
C TRP A 173 16.11 13.99 6.37
N LEU A 174 15.70 13.74 7.63
CA LEU A 174 14.30 13.82 8.01
C LEU A 174 13.75 15.24 7.84
N LEU A 175 14.53 16.26 8.20
CA LEU A 175 14.15 17.65 8.00
C LEU A 175 13.98 17.96 6.50
N VAL A 176 14.93 17.54 5.66
CA VAL A 176 14.87 17.68 4.19
C VAL A 176 13.61 17.01 3.61
N LEU A 177 13.22 15.85 4.13
CA LEU A 177 12.02 15.12 3.68
C LEU A 177 10.72 15.72 4.22
N TRP A 178 10.68 16.16 5.47
CA TRP A 178 9.47 16.71 6.09
C TRP A 178 9.08 18.09 5.57
N LEU A 179 10.06 18.96 5.29
CA LEU A 179 9.79 20.32 4.83
C LEU A 179 8.89 20.39 3.58
N PRO A 180 9.15 19.66 2.49
CA PRO A 180 8.26 19.66 1.30
C PRO A 180 6.87 19.10 1.58
N VAL A 181 6.74 18.12 2.48
CA VAL A 181 5.44 17.57 2.87
C VAL A 181 4.64 18.60 3.67
N LEU A 182 5.30 19.29 4.61
CA LEU A 182 4.68 20.34 5.41
C LEU A 182 4.27 21.53 4.53
N THR A 183 5.11 21.98 3.62
CA THR A 183 4.77 23.07 2.68
C THR A 183 3.57 22.72 1.81
N ARG A 184 3.45 21.45 1.39
CA ARG A 184 2.29 20.98 0.65
C ARG A 184 1.02 20.97 1.50
N VAL A 185 1.10 20.54 2.76
CA VAL A 185 -0.07 20.42 3.66
C VAL A 185 -0.54 21.79 4.14
N PHE A 186 0.37 22.65 4.60
CA PHE A 186 0.03 23.95 5.19
C PHE A 186 -0.12 25.07 4.16
N LEU A 187 0.81 25.15 3.19
CA LEU A 187 0.82 26.22 2.19
C LEU A 187 0.09 25.85 0.90
N LYS A 188 -0.42 24.60 0.79
CA LYS A 188 -1.15 24.10 -0.39
C LYS A 188 -0.41 24.30 -1.71
N TRP A 189 0.93 24.23 -1.68
CA TRP A 189 1.76 24.39 -2.86
C TRP A 189 1.50 23.29 -3.89
N ASN A 190 1.76 23.62 -5.17
CA ASN A 190 1.71 22.66 -6.27
C ASN A 190 2.74 21.54 -6.04
N ILE A 191 2.43 20.33 -6.50
CA ILE A 191 3.37 19.20 -6.37
C ILE A 191 4.71 19.48 -7.05
N TRP A 192 4.69 20.19 -8.16
CA TRP A 192 5.87 20.56 -8.93
C TRP A 192 6.78 21.55 -8.19
N ASP A 193 6.19 22.53 -7.53
CA ASP A 193 6.92 23.49 -6.68
C ASP A 193 7.50 22.79 -5.46
N CYS A 194 6.79 21.81 -4.88
CA CYS A 194 7.30 20.99 -3.78
C CYS A 194 8.50 20.12 -4.20
N ILE A 195 8.48 19.57 -5.43
CA ILE A 195 9.60 18.79 -5.97
C ILE A 195 10.83 19.70 -6.19
N ALA A 196 10.64 20.88 -6.79
CA ALA A 196 11.73 21.85 -6.98
C ALA A 196 12.34 22.26 -5.63
N TRP A 197 11.50 22.55 -4.62
CA TRP A 197 11.93 22.87 -3.27
C TRP A 197 12.68 21.71 -2.61
N PHE A 198 12.21 20.48 -2.77
CA PHE A 198 12.88 19.28 -2.28
C PHE A 198 14.30 19.13 -2.88
N LEU A 199 14.47 19.29 -4.19
CA LEU A 199 15.77 19.21 -4.85
C LEU A 199 16.75 20.27 -4.32
N LEU A 200 16.26 21.49 -4.08
CA LEU A 200 17.09 22.54 -3.47
C LEU A 200 17.58 22.15 -2.07
N LEU A 201 16.68 21.59 -1.25
CA LEU A 201 17.05 21.10 0.09
C LEU A 201 18.01 19.92 0.04
N VAL A 202 17.93 19.06 -1.01
CA VAL A 202 18.87 17.94 -1.22
C VAL A 202 20.28 18.45 -1.47
N ILE A 203 20.48 19.52 -2.25
CA ILE A 203 21.81 20.13 -2.46
C ILE A 203 22.40 20.56 -1.13
N ILE A 204 21.62 21.29 -0.32
CA ILE A 204 22.05 21.76 1.00
C ILE A 204 22.33 20.56 1.93
N GLY A 205 21.44 19.56 1.93
CA GLY A 205 21.58 18.35 2.73
C GLY A 205 22.85 17.56 2.40
N ASN A 206 23.17 17.40 1.13
CA ASN A 206 24.41 16.75 0.66
C ASN A 206 25.65 17.50 1.13
N TYR A 207 25.66 18.82 1.04
CA TYR A 207 26.76 19.65 1.50
C TYR A 207 26.99 19.54 3.02
N VAL A 208 25.91 19.68 3.81
CA VAL A 208 25.95 19.56 5.26
C VAL A 208 26.36 18.16 5.71
N THR A 209 25.91 17.13 5.02
CA THR A 209 26.28 15.71 5.30
C THR A 209 27.80 15.54 5.16
N LYS A 210 28.41 16.08 4.12
CA LYS A 210 29.86 16.04 3.94
C LYS A 210 30.61 16.79 5.04
N LEU A 211 30.11 17.94 5.49
CA LEU A 211 30.66 18.66 6.63
C LEU A 211 30.63 17.85 7.93
N ILE A 212 29.53 17.14 8.20
CA ILE A 212 29.37 16.29 9.39
C ILE A 212 30.37 15.12 9.37
N ILE A 213 30.62 14.53 8.21
CA ILE A 213 31.56 13.42 8.05
C ILE A 213 33.01 13.90 8.14
N GLY A 214 33.24 15.19 7.93
CA GLY A 214 34.60 15.78 7.89
C GLY A 214 35.24 15.69 6.50
N ASP A 215 34.46 15.33 5.50
CA ASP A 215 34.88 15.26 4.10
C ASP A 215 34.59 16.61 3.42
N TYR A 216 35.55 17.54 3.56
CA TYR A 216 35.39 18.88 3.00
C TYR A 216 35.47 18.84 1.48
N VAL A 217 34.40 19.29 0.83
CA VAL A 217 34.26 19.31 -0.64
C VAL A 217 35.44 20.03 -1.33
N TRP A 218 36.06 20.99 -0.66
CA TRP A 218 37.11 21.84 -1.19
C TRP A 218 38.52 21.29 -1.01
N ASN A 219 38.69 20.17 -0.31
CA ASN A 219 40.01 19.60 -0.02
C ASN A 219 40.64 18.89 -1.22
N ASP A 220 39.82 18.41 -2.17
CA ASP A 220 40.28 17.67 -3.34
C ASP A 220 39.44 18.03 -4.58
N VAL A 221 40.11 18.18 -5.72
CA VAL A 221 39.51 18.52 -7.01
C VAL A 221 38.48 17.47 -7.45
N LEU A 222 38.75 16.19 -7.20
CA LEU A 222 37.83 15.09 -7.52
C LEU A 222 36.53 15.15 -6.70
N HIS A 223 36.64 15.45 -5.40
CA HIS A 223 35.46 15.61 -4.53
C HIS A 223 34.64 16.84 -4.92
N MET A 224 35.29 17.92 -5.30
CA MET A 224 34.65 19.13 -5.82
C MET A 224 33.93 18.87 -7.14
N GLN A 225 34.57 18.18 -8.09
CA GLN A 225 33.95 17.84 -9.37
C GLN A 225 32.74 16.93 -9.20
N GLY A 226 32.82 15.91 -8.33
CA GLY A 226 31.70 15.04 -8.02
C GLY A 226 30.52 15.77 -7.38
N PHE A 227 30.78 16.70 -6.46
CA PHE A 227 29.75 17.52 -5.84
C PHE A 227 29.07 18.46 -6.84
N ILE A 228 29.87 19.17 -7.68
CA ILE A 228 29.36 20.08 -8.70
C ILE A 228 28.56 19.32 -9.75
N GLY A 229 29.00 18.13 -10.18
CA GLY A 229 28.28 17.30 -11.15
C GLY A 229 26.89 16.89 -10.64
N ASN A 230 26.79 16.46 -9.39
CA ASN A 230 25.52 16.13 -8.76
C ASN A 230 24.62 17.37 -8.60
N ALA A 231 25.18 18.47 -8.10
CA ALA A 231 24.46 19.72 -7.91
C ALA A 231 23.92 20.30 -9.23
N LEU A 232 24.67 20.19 -10.34
CA LEU A 232 24.21 20.60 -11.66
C LEU A 232 22.95 19.83 -12.11
N GLY A 233 22.92 18.51 -11.91
CA GLY A 233 21.74 17.69 -12.19
C GLY A 233 20.52 18.12 -11.40
N GLU A 234 20.70 18.39 -10.10
CA GLU A 234 19.65 18.86 -9.21
C GLU A 234 19.16 20.27 -9.58
N VAL A 235 20.06 21.19 -9.97
CA VAL A 235 19.71 22.54 -10.46
C VAL A 235 18.90 22.48 -11.75
N ILE A 236 19.29 21.64 -12.70
CA ILE A 236 18.50 21.42 -13.93
C ILE A 236 17.11 20.91 -13.56
N GLY A 237 17.00 19.96 -12.65
CA GLY A 237 15.72 19.47 -12.12
C GLY A 237 14.87 20.58 -11.51
N ILE A 238 15.45 21.45 -10.69
CA ILE A 238 14.76 22.61 -10.08
C ILE A 238 14.17 23.53 -11.16
N ILE A 239 14.94 23.85 -12.19
CA ILE A 239 14.49 24.71 -13.30
C ILE A 239 13.33 24.03 -14.04
N VAL A 240 13.48 22.78 -14.43
CA VAL A 240 12.45 22.03 -15.19
C VAL A 240 11.14 21.92 -14.40
N PHE A 241 11.20 21.46 -13.14
CA PHE A 241 10.00 21.29 -12.32
C PHE A 241 9.37 22.64 -11.94
N GLY A 242 10.18 23.67 -11.69
CA GLY A 242 9.68 25.02 -11.44
C GLY A 242 8.95 25.61 -12.66
N LEU A 243 9.48 25.41 -13.87
CA LEU A 243 8.82 25.83 -15.12
C LEU A 243 7.50 25.06 -15.34
N ILE A 244 7.49 23.75 -15.17
CA ILE A 244 6.26 22.94 -15.27
C ILE A 244 5.21 23.41 -14.26
N GLY A 245 5.61 23.72 -13.03
CA GLY A 245 4.74 24.26 -11.98
C GLY A 245 4.08 25.57 -12.41
N ARG A 246 4.85 26.49 -12.98
CA ARG A 246 4.34 27.78 -13.51
C ARG A 246 3.38 27.60 -14.69
N ILE A 247 3.74 26.78 -15.69
CA ILE A 247 2.90 26.54 -16.88
C ILE A 247 1.54 25.93 -16.48
N LYS A 248 1.53 24.98 -15.52
CA LYS A 248 0.28 24.40 -15.02
C LYS A 248 -0.58 25.37 -14.19
N LYS A 249 0.02 26.37 -13.58
CA LYS A 249 -0.70 27.42 -12.85
C LYS A 249 -1.37 28.42 -13.81
N TRP A 250 -0.76 28.64 -14.98
CA TRP A 250 -1.31 29.54 -16.04
C TRP A 250 -2.46 28.91 -16.84
N ARG A 251 -2.56 27.57 -16.85
CA ARG A 251 -3.64 26.84 -17.55
C ARG A 251 -4.89 26.58 -16.68
N LYS A 252 -4.90 27.00 -15.42
CA LYS A 252 -6.06 26.95 -14.51
C LYS A 252 -6.63 28.34 -14.31
#